data_32ed08d5e399d996bddfcf78b11906e7
#
_entry.id   32ed08d5e399d996bddfcf78b11906e7
#
_cell.length_a   1.000
_cell.length_b   1.000
_cell.length_c   1.000
_cell.angle_alpha   90.00
_cell.angle_beta   90.00
_cell.angle_gamma   90.00
#
_symmetry.space_group_name_H-M   'P 1'
#
loop_
_entity.id
_entity.type
_entity.pdbx_description
1 polymer ?
#
loop_
_entity_poly.entity_id
_entity_poly.type
_entity_poly.pdbx_seq_one_letter_code
_entity_poly.pdbx_strand_id
1 'polypeptide(L)'
;NQKVGRDLRLYANFDLHRPYIDGVTWESPAGGTFRRVKDVIDCWFDSGAMPYAQHHYPLEHKDDFGQYFPAGFISEGVDQTRGWFYTLHALGVLLRGEPAFQNCIVLGHILDGEGRKMSKRLGNIVDPWSVLNTEGADALRYYLYTASPGQPRRFSQALVQKSLRQFLLTLWNCYSFFATYAEVEFHRLGSEVVPWQQRPLIDQWIAGLSQRLVQQT
;
A
#
# COMPACT_ATOMS: atom_id res chain seq x y z
N ASN A 1 12.15 30.90 27.82
CA ASN A 1 10.81 30.59 27.30
C ASN A 1 9.99 31.79 26.85
N GLN A 2 10.15 32.97 27.45
CA GLN A 2 9.40 34.18 26.99
C GLN A 2 9.99 34.84 25.72
N LYS A 3 11.23 34.54 25.35
CA LYS A 3 11.83 35.11 24.11
C LYS A 3 11.69 34.18 22.91
N VAL A 4 11.41 32.90 23.09
CA VAL A 4 11.07 31.94 22.02
C VAL A 4 9.60 32.11 21.59
N GLY A 5 8.77 32.74 22.42
CA GLY A 5 7.43 33.19 22.05
C GLY A 5 7.41 34.41 21.14
N ARG A 6 8.47 34.71 20.44
CA ARG A 6 8.42 35.61 19.29
C ARG A 6 7.56 34.94 18.25
N ASP A 7 6.49 35.60 17.98
CA ASP A 7 5.42 35.25 17.08
C ASP A 7 6.00 34.61 15.82
N LEU A 8 5.95 33.26 15.73
CA LEU A 8 6.38 32.51 14.55
C LEU A 8 5.69 33.01 13.28
N ARG A 9 4.57 33.71 13.41
CA ARG A 9 3.89 34.40 12.31
C ARG A 9 4.74 35.49 11.66
N LEU A 10 5.71 36.10 12.38
CA LEU A 10 6.69 37.00 11.80
C LEU A 10 7.65 36.34 10.83
N TYR A 11 7.75 35.02 10.89
CA TYR A 11 8.60 34.18 10.03
C TYR A 11 7.81 33.35 9.03
N ALA A 12 6.52 33.60 8.86
CA ALA A 12 5.66 32.85 7.95
C ALA A 12 6.18 32.79 6.50
N ASN A 13 7.02 33.77 6.11
CA ASN A 13 7.67 33.80 4.81
C ASN A 13 9.19 33.61 4.89
N PHE A 14 9.72 33.13 6.04
CA PHE A 14 11.15 32.88 6.16
C PHE A 14 11.51 31.54 5.54
N ASP A 15 12.46 31.55 4.63
CA ASP A 15 12.95 30.31 4.01
C ASP A 15 13.78 29.52 5.02
N LEU A 16 13.28 28.35 5.41
CA LEU A 16 13.95 27.44 6.34
C LEU A 16 15.08 26.63 5.71
N HIS A 17 15.32 26.78 4.40
CA HIS A 17 16.42 26.10 3.73
C HIS A 17 17.75 26.78 4.01
N ARG A 18 18.82 26.06 3.78
CA ARG A 18 20.18 26.60 3.77
C ARG A 18 20.38 27.48 2.52
N PRO A 19 21.14 28.58 2.63
CA PRO A 19 21.92 29.05 3.81
C PRO A 19 21.12 29.94 4.78
N TYR A 20 19.87 30.26 4.51
CA TYR A 20 19.11 31.27 5.24
C TYR A 20 18.94 30.93 6.73
N ILE A 21 18.60 29.67 7.03
CA ILE A 21 18.38 29.20 8.42
C ILE A 21 19.70 29.19 9.23
N ASP A 22 20.85 29.10 8.59
CA ASP A 22 22.16 29.02 9.30
C ASP A 22 22.49 30.28 10.09
N GLY A 23 21.89 31.42 9.73
CA GLY A 23 22.03 32.71 10.43
C GLY A 23 21.13 32.84 11.67
N VAL A 24 20.18 31.97 11.88
CA VAL A 24 19.24 32.07 13.02
C VAL A 24 19.91 31.53 14.28
N THR A 25 19.96 32.39 15.31
CA THR A 25 20.53 32.06 16.60
C THR A 25 19.67 32.60 17.73
N TRP A 26 19.75 32.00 18.94
CA TRP A 26 19.10 32.50 20.13
C TRP A 26 19.92 32.19 21.38
N GLU A 27 19.71 32.95 22.45
CA GLU A 27 20.42 32.78 23.72
C GLU A 27 19.92 31.53 24.47
N SER A 28 20.82 30.77 25.02
CA SER A 28 20.52 29.64 25.92
C SER A 28 20.21 30.15 27.34
N PRO A 29 19.15 29.65 28.01
CA PRO A 29 18.92 29.94 29.42
C PRO A 29 20.07 29.54 30.35
N ALA A 30 20.88 28.59 29.95
CA ALA A 30 22.08 28.11 30.69
C ALA A 30 23.36 28.89 30.33
N GLY A 31 23.24 29.96 29.54
CA GLY A 31 24.38 30.69 28.98
C GLY A 31 24.85 30.17 27.64
N GLY A 32 25.43 31.06 26.81
CA GLY A 32 25.85 30.75 25.46
C GLY A 32 24.73 30.93 24.41
N THR A 33 25.03 30.59 23.18
CA THR A 33 24.17 30.82 22.02
C THR A 33 23.85 29.51 21.33
N PHE A 34 22.57 29.20 21.15
CA PHE A 34 22.13 28.12 20.28
C PHE A 34 22.37 28.49 18.82
N ARG A 35 22.96 27.58 18.08
CA ARG A 35 23.20 27.67 16.64
C ARG A 35 22.77 26.37 16.00
N ARG A 36 22.30 26.48 14.76
CA ARG A 36 21.99 25.28 13.96
C ARG A 36 23.24 24.43 13.77
N VAL A 37 23.12 23.13 13.96
CA VAL A 37 24.13 22.15 13.57
C VAL A 37 24.21 22.13 12.04
N LYS A 38 25.42 22.05 11.46
CA LYS A 38 25.61 22.10 10.01
C LYS A 38 25.10 20.85 9.28
N ASP A 39 25.10 19.74 9.99
CA ASP A 39 24.59 18.48 9.46
C ASP A 39 23.09 18.57 9.21
N VAL A 40 22.63 17.78 8.23
CA VAL A 40 21.20 17.61 7.89
C VAL A 40 20.74 16.27 8.47
N ILE A 41 19.60 16.27 9.12
CA ILE A 41 18.97 15.02 9.58
C ILE A 41 18.67 14.14 8.37
N ASP A 42 18.88 12.83 8.52
CA ASP A 42 18.55 11.83 7.51
C ASP A 42 17.06 11.93 7.15
N CYS A 43 16.74 11.86 5.86
CA CYS A 43 15.35 11.88 5.36
C CYS A 43 14.49 10.76 5.95
N TRP A 44 15.11 9.66 6.38
CA TRP A 44 14.42 8.58 7.06
C TRP A 44 13.92 8.96 8.46
N PHE A 45 14.49 9.98 9.08
CA PHE A 45 13.94 10.54 10.33
C PHE A 45 12.54 11.11 10.10
N ASP A 46 12.33 11.87 9.04
CA ASP A 46 11.03 12.46 8.73
C ASP A 46 9.97 11.38 8.48
N SER A 47 10.33 10.36 7.69
CA SER A 47 9.42 9.23 7.43
C SER A 47 9.16 8.39 8.68
N GLY A 48 10.13 8.21 9.55
CA GLY A 48 9.98 7.54 10.84
C GLY A 48 9.17 8.35 11.87
N ALA A 49 9.15 9.68 11.73
CA ALA A 49 8.37 10.58 12.57
C ALA A 49 6.88 10.67 12.15
N MET A 50 6.49 10.03 11.06
CA MET A 50 5.13 10.10 10.49
C MET A 50 4.01 9.85 11.51
N PRO A 51 4.07 8.84 12.41
CA PRO A 51 3.01 8.60 13.38
C PRO A 51 2.73 9.80 14.28
N TYR A 52 3.76 10.57 14.58
CA TYR A 52 3.65 11.78 15.40
C TYR A 52 3.25 12.99 14.58
N ALA A 53 3.91 13.18 13.44
CA ALA A 53 3.74 14.34 12.59
C ALA A 53 2.33 14.45 11.99
N GLN A 54 1.73 13.33 11.57
CA GLN A 54 0.37 13.33 10.99
C GLN A 54 -0.70 13.79 12.00
N HIS A 55 -0.47 13.62 13.28
CA HIS A 55 -1.37 14.05 14.36
C HIS A 55 -0.91 15.33 15.05
N HIS A 56 0.16 15.96 14.56
CA HIS A 56 0.79 17.13 15.18
C HIS A 56 1.10 16.93 16.67
N TYR A 57 1.36 15.67 17.06
CA TYR A 57 1.68 15.31 18.43
C TYR A 57 3.07 15.86 18.83
N PRO A 58 3.28 16.38 20.05
CA PRO A 58 2.37 16.44 21.20
C PRO A 58 1.63 17.78 21.34
N LEU A 59 1.63 18.64 20.32
CA LEU A 59 0.98 19.95 20.33
C LEU A 59 -0.54 19.81 20.22
N GLU A 60 -0.98 18.84 19.42
CA GLU A 60 -2.37 18.42 19.28
C GLU A 60 -2.50 16.94 19.59
N HIS A 61 -3.70 16.45 19.77
CA HIS A 61 -4.00 15.02 20.00
C HIS A 61 -3.21 14.34 21.12
N LYS A 62 -2.80 15.11 22.16
CA LYS A 62 -1.99 14.58 23.26
C LYS A 62 -2.74 13.52 24.06
N ASP A 63 -4.03 13.73 24.31
CA ASP A 63 -4.83 12.90 25.20
C ASP A 63 -5.41 11.66 24.50
N ASP A 64 -5.59 11.71 23.18
CA ASP A 64 -6.16 10.64 22.38
C ASP A 64 -5.14 9.90 21.50
N PHE A 65 -3.88 10.32 21.51
CA PHE A 65 -2.80 9.73 20.68
C PHE A 65 -2.65 8.22 20.88
N GLY A 66 -2.92 7.70 22.07
CA GLY A 66 -2.90 6.26 22.35
C GLY A 66 -3.93 5.43 21.55
N GLN A 67 -4.90 6.07 20.90
CA GLN A 67 -5.84 5.38 20.00
C GLN A 67 -5.23 5.11 18.61
N TYR A 68 -4.18 5.85 18.24
CA TYR A 68 -3.52 5.79 16.93
C TYR A 68 -2.15 5.14 17.00
N PHE A 69 -1.55 5.08 18.19
CA PHE A 69 -0.20 4.58 18.41
C PHE A 69 -0.19 3.49 19.52
N PRO A 70 0.47 2.33 19.29
CA PRO A 70 1.14 1.92 18.05
C PRO A 70 0.15 1.55 16.93
N ALA A 71 0.57 1.63 15.66
CA ALA A 71 -0.23 1.19 14.52
C ALA A 71 -0.54 -0.31 14.61
N GLY A 72 -1.75 -0.74 14.22
CA GLY A 72 -2.12 -2.15 14.21
C GLY A 72 -1.25 -2.99 13.29
N PHE A 73 -0.89 -2.46 12.13
CA PHE A 73 0.09 -3.05 11.22
C PHE A 73 0.73 -2.00 10.30
N ILE A 74 1.90 -2.35 9.75
CA ILE A 74 2.54 -1.66 8.63
C ILE A 74 2.84 -2.68 7.53
N SER A 75 2.93 -2.23 6.27
CA SER A 75 3.23 -3.11 5.14
C SER A 75 4.05 -2.38 4.09
N GLU A 76 5.22 -2.92 3.80
CA GLU A 76 6.14 -2.45 2.75
C GLU A 76 7.09 -3.57 2.32
N GLY A 77 7.98 -3.28 1.36
CA GLY A 77 8.98 -4.21 0.88
C GLY A 77 10.06 -4.56 1.92
N VAL A 78 10.69 -5.71 1.76
CA VAL A 78 11.75 -6.21 2.66
C VAL A 78 12.97 -5.26 2.78
N ASP A 79 13.20 -4.41 1.79
CA ASP A 79 14.26 -3.39 1.81
C ASP A 79 14.05 -2.35 2.92
N GLN A 80 12.82 -2.17 3.41
CA GLN A 80 12.48 -1.24 4.49
C GLN A 80 12.96 -1.69 5.88
N THR A 81 13.52 -2.88 5.99
CA THR A 81 14.28 -3.30 7.18
C THR A 81 15.50 -2.42 7.47
N ARG A 82 16.01 -1.70 6.46
CA ARG A 82 17.07 -0.69 6.55
C ARG A 82 16.61 0.71 6.12
N GLY A 83 15.34 0.98 6.27
CA GLY A 83 14.70 2.25 5.92
C GLY A 83 13.57 2.54 6.90
N TRP A 84 12.35 2.59 6.40
CA TRP A 84 11.19 3.03 7.16
C TRP A 84 10.87 2.15 8.37
N PHE A 85 10.93 0.83 8.28
CA PHE A 85 10.66 -0.04 9.45
C PHE A 85 11.65 0.22 10.59
N TYR A 86 12.93 0.38 10.25
CA TYR A 86 13.96 0.68 11.23
C TYR A 86 13.72 2.03 11.91
N THR A 87 13.44 3.09 11.15
CA THR A 87 13.28 4.43 11.72
C THR A 87 11.98 4.58 12.49
N LEU A 88 10.88 3.97 12.05
CA LEU A 88 9.65 3.87 12.85
C LEU A 88 9.91 3.21 14.20
N HIS A 89 10.58 2.06 14.18
CA HIS A 89 10.90 1.33 15.40
C HIS A 89 11.82 2.13 16.34
N ALA A 90 12.88 2.70 15.77
CA ALA A 90 13.84 3.49 16.55
C ALA A 90 13.18 4.71 17.22
N LEU A 91 12.38 5.47 16.48
CA LEU A 91 11.68 6.63 17.04
C LEU A 91 10.57 6.23 18.02
N GLY A 92 9.86 5.13 17.78
CA GLY A 92 8.89 4.58 18.73
C GLY A 92 9.53 4.27 20.07
N VAL A 93 10.63 3.53 20.06
CA VAL A 93 11.37 3.15 21.26
C VAL A 93 11.98 4.38 21.96
N LEU A 94 12.60 5.30 21.21
CA LEU A 94 13.24 6.50 21.78
C LEU A 94 12.23 7.46 22.41
N LEU A 95 11.07 7.63 21.82
CA LEU A 95 10.09 8.64 22.24
C LEU A 95 9.02 8.09 23.19
N ARG A 96 8.68 6.79 23.06
CA ARG A 96 7.58 6.16 23.79
C ARG A 96 7.97 4.94 24.60
N GLY A 97 9.16 4.39 24.41
CA GLY A 97 9.60 3.16 25.04
C GLY A 97 8.99 1.89 24.46
N GLU A 98 8.31 2.00 23.32
CA GLU A 98 7.59 0.89 22.67
C GLU A 98 7.70 0.95 21.13
N PRO A 99 7.53 -0.18 20.41
CA PRO A 99 7.49 -0.17 18.95
C PRO A 99 6.35 0.70 18.40
N ALA A 100 6.56 1.33 17.25
CA ALA A 100 5.54 2.15 16.59
C ALA A 100 4.44 1.34 15.90
N PHE A 101 4.56 0.01 15.84
CA PHE A 101 3.61 -0.90 15.18
C PHE A 101 3.56 -2.25 15.91
N GLN A 102 2.41 -2.90 15.84
CA GLN A 102 2.18 -4.23 16.44
C GLN A 102 2.55 -5.37 15.49
N ASN A 103 2.27 -5.19 14.20
CA ASN A 103 2.49 -6.19 13.16
C ASN A 103 3.20 -5.56 11.96
N CYS A 104 4.05 -6.35 11.30
CA CYS A 104 4.76 -5.93 10.09
C CYS A 104 4.54 -6.96 8.98
N ILE A 105 3.85 -6.56 7.91
CA ILE A 105 3.66 -7.37 6.72
C ILE A 105 4.77 -7.01 5.73
N VAL A 106 5.71 -7.93 5.56
CA VAL A 106 6.88 -7.72 4.70
C VAL A 106 6.63 -8.28 3.31
N LEU A 107 6.64 -7.42 2.30
CA LEU A 107 6.42 -7.81 0.91
C LEU A 107 7.73 -8.26 0.24
N GLY A 108 7.64 -9.31 -0.55
CA GLY A 108 8.75 -9.80 -1.37
C GLY A 108 9.06 -8.84 -2.53
N HIS A 109 10.27 -8.93 -3.07
CA HIS A 109 10.66 -8.13 -4.22
C HIS A 109 9.87 -8.48 -5.49
N ILE A 110 9.55 -7.46 -6.26
CA ILE A 110 9.09 -7.63 -7.63
C ILE A 110 10.33 -7.74 -8.54
N LEU A 111 10.42 -8.84 -9.26
CA LEU A 111 11.52 -9.19 -10.16
C LEU A 111 11.05 -9.06 -11.62
N ASP A 112 11.97 -8.95 -12.58
CA ASP A 112 11.62 -8.99 -13.99
C ASP A 112 11.12 -10.39 -14.43
N GLY A 113 10.75 -10.55 -15.70
CA GLY A 113 10.25 -11.82 -16.25
C GLY A 113 11.24 -12.98 -16.10
N GLU A 114 12.53 -12.70 -16.09
CA GLU A 114 13.61 -13.69 -15.89
C GLU A 114 13.96 -13.92 -14.42
N GLY A 115 13.36 -13.17 -13.48
CA GLY A 115 13.62 -13.29 -12.06
C GLY A 115 14.81 -12.46 -11.54
N ARG A 116 15.25 -11.44 -12.31
CA ARG A 116 16.31 -10.52 -11.88
C ARG A 116 15.69 -9.31 -11.21
N LYS A 117 16.43 -8.69 -10.27
CA LYS A 117 16.00 -7.44 -9.64
C LYS A 117 15.87 -6.34 -10.69
N MET A 118 14.73 -5.66 -10.70
CA MET A 118 14.49 -4.50 -11.57
C MET A 118 15.37 -3.33 -11.15
N SER A 119 15.99 -2.68 -12.13
CA SER A 119 16.76 -1.45 -11.91
C SER A 119 16.74 -0.55 -13.14
N LYS A 120 16.82 0.76 -12.92
CA LYS A 120 16.94 1.76 -14.01
C LYS A 120 18.17 1.49 -14.88
N ARG A 121 19.28 1.03 -14.26
CA ARG A 121 20.55 0.75 -14.96
C ARG A 121 20.41 -0.41 -15.95
N LEU A 122 19.63 -1.42 -15.62
CA LEU A 122 19.41 -2.60 -16.48
C LEU A 122 18.30 -2.39 -17.50
N GLY A 123 17.54 -1.31 -17.40
CA GLY A 123 16.43 -1.02 -18.32
C GLY A 123 15.28 -2.07 -18.25
N ASN A 124 15.23 -2.88 -17.21
CA ASN A 124 14.27 -3.97 -17.04
C ASN A 124 13.08 -3.60 -16.13
N ILE A 125 12.88 -2.31 -15.90
CA ILE A 125 11.72 -1.81 -15.14
C ILE A 125 10.50 -1.86 -16.04
N VAL A 126 9.43 -2.48 -15.54
CA VAL A 126 8.12 -2.43 -16.20
C VAL A 126 7.36 -1.22 -15.64
N ASP A 127 6.93 -0.32 -16.52
CA ASP A 127 6.08 0.79 -16.15
C ASP A 127 4.67 0.28 -15.81
N PRO A 128 4.18 0.46 -14.57
CA PRO A 128 2.84 0.03 -14.19
C PRO A 128 1.73 0.62 -15.08
N TRP A 129 1.89 1.87 -15.54
CA TRP A 129 0.91 2.53 -16.38
C TRP A 129 0.77 1.86 -17.74
N SER A 130 1.86 1.32 -18.30
CA SER A 130 1.77 0.57 -19.56
C SER A 130 0.89 -0.68 -19.42
N VAL A 131 1.02 -1.38 -18.27
CA VAL A 131 0.20 -2.56 -17.98
C VAL A 131 -1.25 -2.18 -17.67
N LEU A 132 -1.47 -1.12 -16.89
CA LEU A 132 -2.81 -0.63 -16.56
C LEU A 132 -3.60 -0.20 -17.80
N ASN A 133 -2.93 0.45 -18.75
CA ASN A 133 -3.56 0.94 -19.97
C ASN A 133 -3.86 -0.17 -20.99
N THR A 134 -3.14 -1.29 -20.93
CA THR A 134 -3.30 -2.40 -21.89
C THR A 134 -4.09 -3.57 -21.33
N GLU A 135 -3.75 -4.04 -20.15
CA GLU A 135 -4.37 -5.23 -19.53
C GLU A 135 -5.46 -4.87 -18.50
N GLY A 136 -5.46 -3.65 -18.01
CA GLY A 136 -6.40 -3.14 -17.03
C GLY A 136 -5.99 -3.40 -15.57
N ALA A 137 -6.59 -2.63 -14.67
CA ALA A 137 -6.29 -2.69 -13.24
C ALA A 137 -6.68 -4.02 -12.60
N ASP A 138 -7.80 -4.61 -13.01
CA ASP A 138 -8.29 -5.87 -12.45
C ASP A 138 -7.36 -7.03 -12.80
N ALA A 139 -6.82 -7.06 -14.03
CA ALA A 139 -5.85 -8.07 -14.44
C ALA A 139 -4.56 -7.98 -13.63
N LEU A 140 -4.04 -6.76 -13.44
CA LEU A 140 -2.86 -6.51 -12.62
C LEU A 140 -3.09 -6.93 -11.16
N ARG A 141 -4.20 -6.50 -10.56
CA ARG A 141 -4.56 -6.85 -9.17
C ARG A 141 -4.71 -8.36 -9.02
N TYR A 142 -5.47 -9.00 -9.89
CA TYR A 142 -5.65 -10.45 -9.86
C TYR A 142 -4.32 -11.19 -9.96
N TYR A 143 -3.45 -10.78 -10.89
CA TYR A 143 -2.12 -11.35 -11.00
C TYR A 143 -1.33 -11.25 -9.70
N LEU A 144 -1.35 -10.10 -9.02
CA LEU A 144 -0.64 -9.89 -7.77
C LEU A 144 -1.21 -10.75 -6.62
N TYR A 145 -2.53 -10.95 -6.57
CA TYR A 145 -3.16 -11.80 -5.55
C TYR A 145 -2.89 -13.30 -5.70
N THR A 146 -2.46 -13.77 -6.87
CA THR A 146 -2.18 -15.21 -7.08
C THR A 146 -0.87 -15.69 -6.45
N ALA A 147 -0.14 -14.85 -5.71
CA ALA A 147 1.09 -15.22 -5.01
C ALA A 147 1.07 -14.82 -3.55
N SER A 148 1.86 -15.54 -2.73
CA SER A 148 2.12 -15.15 -1.36
C SER A 148 2.83 -13.78 -1.31
N PRO A 149 2.35 -12.82 -0.51
CA PRO A 149 2.93 -11.47 -0.45
C PRO A 149 4.41 -11.45 -0.05
N GLY A 150 4.83 -12.32 0.87
CA GLY A 150 6.20 -12.37 1.38
C GLY A 150 7.23 -13.01 0.44
N GLN A 151 6.80 -13.59 -0.68
CA GLN A 151 7.70 -14.24 -1.63
C GLN A 151 8.05 -13.32 -2.80
N PRO A 152 9.30 -13.36 -3.29
CA PRO A 152 9.67 -12.65 -4.50
C PRO A 152 8.82 -13.08 -5.68
N ARG A 153 8.37 -12.13 -6.49
CA ARG A 153 7.49 -12.39 -7.63
C ARG A 153 8.06 -11.86 -8.93
N ARG A 154 8.06 -12.71 -9.95
CA ARG A 154 8.33 -12.26 -11.32
C ARG A 154 7.18 -11.41 -11.82
N PHE A 155 7.49 -10.39 -12.57
CA PHE A 155 6.51 -9.47 -13.14
C PHE A 155 6.87 -9.12 -14.58
N SER A 156 5.92 -9.31 -15.47
CA SER A 156 5.98 -8.83 -16.86
C SER A 156 4.57 -8.68 -17.38
N GLN A 157 4.38 -7.86 -18.40
CA GLN A 157 3.10 -7.68 -19.07
C GLN A 157 2.54 -9.02 -19.58
N ALA A 158 3.39 -9.89 -20.12
CA ALA A 158 2.99 -11.22 -20.60
C ALA A 158 2.41 -12.12 -19.50
N LEU A 159 2.95 -12.02 -18.26
CA LEU A 159 2.44 -12.78 -17.12
C LEU A 159 1.08 -12.26 -16.65
N VAL A 160 0.88 -10.94 -16.65
CA VAL A 160 -0.42 -10.33 -16.34
C VAL A 160 -1.44 -10.72 -17.41
N GLN A 161 -1.08 -10.62 -18.69
CA GLN A 161 -1.95 -11.01 -19.81
C GLN A 161 -2.34 -12.49 -19.76
N LYS A 162 -1.41 -13.36 -19.36
CA LYS A 162 -1.72 -14.78 -19.16
C LYS A 162 -2.81 -14.98 -18.09
N SER A 163 -2.69 -14.30 -16.96
CA SER A 163 -3.68 -14.34 -15.87
C SER A 163 -5.04 -13.79 -16.30
N LEU A 164 -5.05 -12.69 -17.05
CA LEU A 164 -6.25 -12.09 -17.64
C LEU A 164 -6.99 -13.11 -18.50
N ARG A 165 -6.29 -13.78 -19.42
CA ARG A 165 -6.88 -14.75 -20.34
C ARG A 165 -7.39 -16.01 -19.64
N GLN A 166 -6.66 -16.50 -18.64
CA GLN A 166 -6.99 -17.75 -17.95
C GLN A 166 -8.22 -17.64 -17.06
N PHE A 167 -8.51 -16.49 -16.50
CA PHE A 167 -9.62 -16.33 -15.56
C PHE A 167 -10.59 -15.20 -15.93
N LEU A 168 -10.14 -13.95 -15.93
CA LEU A 168 -11.06 -12.80 -16.06
C LEU A 168 -11.79 -12.76 -17.38
N LEU A 169 -11.11 -13.02 -18.49
CA LEU A 169 -11.77 -13.08 -19.81
C LEU A 169 -12.72 -14.25 -19.93
N THR A 170 -12.39 -15.40 -19.35
CA THR A 170 -13.29 -16.55 -19.34
C THR A 170 -14.56 -16.23 -18.54
N LEU A 171 -14.42 -15.65 -17.36
CA LEU A 171 -15.54 -15.21 -16.53
C LEU A 171 -16.40 -14.16 -17.26
N TRP A 172 -15.75 -13.17 -17.86
CA TRP A 172 -16.44 -12.14 -18.63
C TRP A 172 -17.21 -12.72 -19.83
N ASN A 173 -16.60 -13.65 -20.57
CA ASN A 173 -17.26 -14.29 -21.70
C ASN A 173 -18.46 -15.13 -21.26
N CYS A 174 -18.37 -15.83 -20.14
CA CYS A 174 -19.51 -16.55 -19.55
C CYS A 174 -20.66 -15.59 -19.20
N TYR A 175 -20.33 -14.47 -18.53
CA TYR A 175 -21.30 -13.44 -18.21
C TYR A 175 -21.92 -12.82 -19.47
N SER A 176 -21.11 -12.41 -20.43
CA SER A 176 -21.59 -11.81 -21.67
C SER A 176 -22.48 -12.75 -22.45
N PHE A 177 -22.11 -14.02 -22.55
CA PHE A 177 -22.93 -15.05 -23.16
C PHE A 177 -24.29 -15.17 -22.44
N PHE A 178 -24.26 -15.31 -21.12
CA PHE A 178 -25.48 -15.37 -20.33
C PHE A 178 -26.36 -14.11 -20.54
N ALA A 179 -25.80 -12.92 -20.40
CA ALA A 179 -26.56 -11.66 -20.52
C ALA A 179 -27.18 -11.52 -21.92
N THR A 180 -26.46 -11.87 -22.98
CA THR A 180 -26.94 -11.79 -24.35
C THR A 180 -28.17 -12.68 -24.60
N TYR A 181 -28.15 -13.89 -24.09
CA TYR A 181 -29.25 -14.84 -24.34
C TYR A 181 -30.35 -14.79 -23.29
N ALA A 182 -30.02 -14.50 -22.05
CA ALA A 182 -31.01 -14.40 -20.98
C ALA A 182 -32.04 -13.29 -21.25
N GLU A 183 -31.62 -12.15 -21.79
CA GLU A 183 -32.53 -11.05 -22.11
C GLU A 183 -33.60 -11.45 -23.16
N VAL A 184 -33.20 -12.30 -24.11
CA VAL A 184 -34.10 -12.81 -25.14
C VAL A 184 -35.01 -13.93 -24.63
N GLU A 185 -34.48 -14.81 -23.78
CA GLU A 185 -35.11 -16.03 -23.36
C GLU A 185 -36.04 -15.85 -22.12
N PHE A 186 -35.67 -14.92 -21.19
CA PHE A 186 -36.51 -14.65 -19.99
C PHE A 186 -37.95 -14.22 -20.33
N HIS A 187 -38.14 -13.54 -21.45
CA HIS A 187 -39.46 -13.20 -21.94
C HIS A 187 -40.24 -14.39 -22.52
N ARG A 188 -39.52 -15.47 -22.85
CA ARG A 188 -40.12 -16.66 -23.49
C ARG A 188 -40.44 -17.80 -22.54
N LEU A 189 -39.62 -18.00 -21.50
CA LEU A 189 -39.63 -19.25 -20.73
C LEU A 189 -40.37 -19.20 -19.38
N GLY A 190 -40.87 -18.02 -18.99
CA GLY A 190 -41.48 -17.91 -17.67
C GLY A 190 -40.53 -18.22 -16.52
N SER A 191 -40.96 -18.05 -15.28
CA SER A 191 -40.13 -18.21 -14.08
C SER A 191 -40.12 -19.62 -13.49
N GLU A 192 -40.45 -20.66 -14.28
CA GLU A 192 -40.44 -22.03 -13.75
C GLU A 192 -39.04 -22.52 -13.44
N VAL A 193 -38.78 -22.72 -12.17
CA VAL A 193 -37.50 -23.30 -11.71
C VAL A 193 -37.53 -24.82 -11.91
N VAL A 194 -36.70 -25.32 -12.83
CA VAL A 194 -36.58 -26.80 -13.02
C VAL A 194 -36.03 -27.42 -11.75
N PRO A 195 -36.73 -28.40 -11.15
CA PRO A 195 -36.26 -29.13 -9.98
C PRO A 195 -34.90 -29.75 -10.19
N TRP A 196 -34.07 -29.81 -9.15
CA TRP A 196 -32.69 -30.33 -9.22
C TRP A 196 -32.53 -31.66 -9.95
N GLN A 197 -33.40 -32.62 -9.61
CA GLN A 197 -33.41 -33.99 -10.16
C GLN A 197 -33.74 -34.06 -11.65
N GLN A 198 -34.40 -33.04 -12.18
CA GLN A 198 -34.81 -32.96 -13.58
C GLN A 198 -33.84 -32.17 -14.45
N ARG A 199 -32.79 -31.57 -13.83
CA ARG A 199 -31.77 -30.82 -14.58
C ARG A 199 -30.84 -31.78 -15.30
N PRO A 200 -30.29 -31.39 -16.46
CA PRO A 200 -29.21 -32.12 -17.11
C PRO A 200 -28.03 -32.37 -16.14
N LEU A 201 -27.36 -33.49 -16.29
CA LEU A 201 -26.23 -33.89 -15.43
C LEU A 201 -25.12 -32.82 -15.34
N ILE A 202 -24.87 -32.14 -16.47
CA ILE A 202 -23.88 -31.06 -16.55
C ILE A 202 -24.26 -29.87 -15.67
N ASP A 203 -25.56 -29.52 -15.61
CA ASP A 203 -26.04 -28.41 -14.78
C ASP A 203 -25.98 -28.78 -13.30
N GLN A 204 -26.30 -30.05 -12.96
CA GLN A 204 -26.14 -30.55 -11.60
C GLN A 204 -24.67 -30.53 -11.18
N TRP A 205 -23.76 -30.94 -12.07
CA TRP A 205 -22.32 -30.96 -11.81
C TRP A 205 -21.77 -29.55 -11.56
N ILE A 206 -22.04 -28.57 -12.43
CA ILE A 206 -21.51 -27.21 -12.30
C ILE A 206 -22.08 -26.50 -11.10
N ALA A 207 -23.38 -26.66 -10.81
CA ALA A 207 -23.99 -26.09 -9.63
C ALA A 207 -23.43 -26.70 -8.32
N GLY A 208 -23.16 -28.02 -8.31
CA GLY A 208 -22.50 -28.69 -7.19
C GLY A 208 -21.05 -28.22 -6.98
N LEU A 209 -20.33 -27.94 -8.08
CA LEU A 209 -18.97 -27.34 -8.01
C LEU A 209 -19.01 -25.92 -7.44
N SER A 210 -19.95 -25.11 -7.92
CA SER A 210 -20.13 -23.72 -7.45
C SER A 210 -20.46 -23.68 -5.96
N GLN A 211 -21.34 -24.56 -5.49
CA GLN A 211 -21.68 -24.69 -4.08
C GLN A 211 -20.47 -25.06 -3.21
N ARG A 212 -19.65 -26.02 -3.67
CA ARG A 212 -18.41 -26.38 -2.98
C ARG A 212 -17.40 -25.25 -2.92
N LEU A 213 -17.27 -24.48 -3.99
CA LEU A 213 -16.40 -23.31 -4.01
C LEU A 213 -16.83 -22.27 -2.96
N VAL A 214 -18.12 -21.97 -2.89
CA VAL A 214 -18.67 -21.03 -1.87
C VAL A 214 -18.41 -21.51 -0.44
N GLN A 215 -18.41 -22.84 -0.21
CA GLN A 215 -18.13 -23.39 1.12
C GLN A 215 -16.65 -23.37 1.50
N GLN A 216 -15.75 -23.24 0.51
CA GLN A 216 -14.30 -23.25 0.72
C GLN A 216 -13.72 -21.83 0.84
N THR A 217 -14.46 -20.80 0.45
CA THR A 217 -14.10 -19.38 0.56
C THR A 217 -14.76 -18.72 1.76
#